data_16248638b16c759191b660aba27e8f89
#
_entry.id   16248638b16c759191b660aba27e8f89
#
_cell.length_a   1.000
_cell.length_b   1.000
_cell.length_c   1.000
_cell.angle_alpha   90.00
_cell.angle_beta   90.00
_cell.angle_gamma   90.00
#
_symmetry.space_group_name_H-M   'P 1'
#
loop_
_entity.id
_entity.type
_entity.pdbx_description
1 polymer ?
#
loop_
_entity_poly.entity_id
_entity_poly.type
_entity_poly.pdbx_seq_one_letter_code
_entity_poly.pdbx_strand_id
1 'polypeptide(L)'
;MNKDKKILIPGLPSGFQDRWGKTLSLKKKLLKVIEDNYISYGYSALETSPMELSSNIGNSLAEDDSNPMADIFTFNEDDKEISLRYDLSNPLARFYAQNYLELPNPYKRYQVGDVYRREKPGNGRFKSFGQCDADIIGKFNSAQANSELCNLIVSTLIKCGLKKDQFLVNISNRKIVQGLMDQLKITDEKQKQKVLRAIDKLDKPGFGINGVQQLLTEKRTDDSGAVTIGAKLSVDQASEIINFLKIKDLDQLKSNLKNAISEEGIRETEDLLKVLSYGEYADVVKFDSSKIRGLDIYTGFIVETNLTFEVKNPKGKVIDPGSVCSGGEYLVSKFKGEDFLGTGISIGIDRLVFCLEQLTQIQVNENKPIIVCVMDEKYLKNYYEILKILRDNNINSEIFLDSKKNLGKQLTYANKKQCPVAVICGENEFKDNTITLKNLLGVKGENNQVTFPKENLIDEIKKFI
;
A
#
# COMPACT_ATOMS: atom_id res chain seq x y z
N MET A 1 46.33 -25.99 -6.44
CA MET A 1 45.74 -25.45 -7.69
C MET A 1 44.41 -24.80 -7.36
N ASN A 2 44.42 -23.47 -7.19
CA ASN A 2 43.20 -22.68 -7.04
C ASN A 2 42.51 -22.65 -8.40
N LYS A 3 41.41 -23.39 -8.58
CA LYS A 3 40.48 -23.16 -9.67
C LYS A 3 39.85 -21.78 -9.40
N ASP A 4 39.95 -20.85 -10.36
CA ASP A 4 39.34 -19.55 -10.34
C ASP A 4 37.86 -19.69 -9.96
N LYS A 5 37.52 -19.44 -8.69
CA LYS A 5 36.14 -19.32 -8.25
C LYS A 5 35.59 -18.06 -8.93
N LYS A 6 34.78 -18.24 -9.96
CA LYS A 6 34.05 -17.15 -10.59
C LYS A 6 33.23 -16.44 -9.51
N ILE A 7 33.67 -15.27 -9.11
CA ILE A 7 32.93 -14.44 -8.14
C ILE A 7 31.70 -13.90 -8.85
N LEU A 8 30.51 -14.26 -8.33
CA LEU A 8 29.26 -13.72 -8.82
C LEU A 8 29.09 -12.29 -8.30
N ILE A 9 28.79 -11.37 -9.20
CA ILE A 9 28.45 -10.00 -8.82
C ILE A 9 26.98 -10.01 -8.36
N PRO A 10 26.72 -9.68 -7.08
CA PRO A 10 25.35 -9.66 -6.59
C PRO A 10 24.57 -8.50 -7.21
N GLY A 11 23.31 -8.73 -7.57
CA GLY A 11 22.44 -7.69 -8.12
C GLY A 11 20.97 -8.11 -8.09
N LEU A 12 20.09 -7.12 -8.14
CA LEU A 12 18.65 -7.31 -8.28
C LEU A 12 18.17 -6.86 -9.65
N PRO A 13 17.11 -7.47 -10.19
CA PRO A 13 16.45 -6.94 -11.38
C PRO A 13 15.97 -5.50 -11.14
N SER A 14 16.01 -4.68 -12.19
CA SER A 14 15.55 -3.28 -12.10
C SER A 14 14.09 -3.19 -11.64
N GLY A 15 13.81 -2.35 -10.64
CA GLY A 15 12.49 -2.14 -10.07
C GLY A 15 12.11 -3.11 -8.95
N PHE A 16 13.00 -4.02 -8.57
CA PHE A 16 12.88 -4.86 -7.36
C PHE A 16 13.79 -4.33 -6.25
N GLN A 17 13.43 -4.59 -5.01
CA GLN A 17 14.20 -4.14 -3.85
C GLN A 17 14.13 -5.13 -2.69
N ASP A 18 15.24 -5.23 -1.95
CA ASP A 18 15.25 -5.80 -0.62
C ASP A 18 14.80 -4.75 0.40
N ARG A 19 14.09 -5.17 1.43
CA ARG A 19 13.59 -4.29 2.50
C ARG A 19 14.15 -4.74 3.83
N TRP A 20 14.73 -3.81 4.59
CA TRP A 20 15.26 -4.08 5.93
C TRP A 20 15.19 -2.83 6.83
N GLY A 21 15.57 -2.98 8.11
CA GLY A 21 15.69 -1.89 9.07
C GLY A 21 14.37 -1.16 9.32
N LYS A 22 14.45 0.15 9.52
CA LYS A 22 13.30 1.00 9.90
C LYS A 22 12.15 0.94 8.92
N THR A 23 12.42 1.00 7.62
CA THR A 23 11.41 0.92 6.56
C THR A 23 10.60 -0.39 6.65
N LEU A 24 11.29 -1.53 6.81
CA LEU A 24 10.58 -2.81 6.97
C LEU A 24 9.81 -2.86 8.30
N SER A 25 10.37 -2.34 9.38
CA SER A 25 9.72 -2.30 10.68
C SER A 25 8.45 -1.43 10.64
N LEU A 26 8.52 -0.27 9.97
CA LEU A 26 7.36 0.58 9.72
C LEU A 26 6.30 -0.16 8.89
N LYS A 27 6.71 -0.78 7.76
CA LYS A 27 5.80 -1.56 6.92
C LYS A 27 5.06 -2.62 7.73
N LYS A 28 5.77 -3.43 8.54
CA LYS A 28 5.14 -4.46 9.38
C LYS A 28 4.18 -3.90 10.40
N LYS A 29 4.54 -2.77 11.04
CA LYS A 29 3.64 -2.08 11.98
C LYS A 29 2.36 -1.61 11.29
N LEU A 30 2.48 -0.97 10.14
CA LEU A 30 1.32 -0.48 9.38
C LEU A 30 0.44 -1.63 8.88
N LEU A 31 1.04 -2.72 8.38
CA LEU A 31 0.29 -3.91 7.96
C LEU A 31 -0.58 -4.44 9.09
N LYS A 32 0.00 -4.60 10.30
CA LYS A 32 -0.77 -5.05 11.46
C LYS A 32 -1.92 -4.09 11.79
N VAL A 33 -1.69 -2.79 11.77
CA VAL A 33 -2.75 -1.78 12.02
C VAL A 33 -3.87 -1.87 10.99
N ILE A 34 -3.53 -2.04 9.71
CA ILE A 34 -4.47 -2.17 8.61
C ILE A 34 -5.31 -3.44 8.76
N GLU A 35 -4.67 -4.59 8.99
CA GLU A 35 -5.35 -5.87 9.17
C GLU A 35 -6.29 -5.86 10.38
N ASP A 36 -5.80 -5.39 11.55
CA ASP A 36 -6.60 -5.27 12.77
C ASP A 36 -7.83 -4.36 12.54
N ASN A 37 -7.66 -3.27 11.76
CA ASN A 37 -8.78 -2.40 11.41
C ASN A 37 -9.77 -3.07 10.45
N TYR A 38 -9.30 -3.79 9.43
CA TYR A 38 -10.16 -4.52 8.50
C TYR A 38 -10.97 -5.59 9.23
N ILE A 39 -10.34 -6.32 10.15
CA ILE A 39 -11.01 -7.30 11.01
C ILE A 39 -12.09 -6.61 11.86
N SER A 40 -11.82 -5.42 12.43
CA SER A 40 -12.78 -4.67 13.25
C SER A 40 -14.02 -4.22 12.47
N TYR A 41 -13.91 -4.10 11.14
CA TYR A 41 -15.02 -3.82 10.22
C TYR A 41 -15.72 -5.11 9.71
N GLY A 42 -15.35 -6.29 10.23
CA GLY A 42 -15.98 -7.57 9.90
C GLY A 42 -15.50 -8.19 8.58
N TYR A 43 -14.32 -7.82 8.10
CA TYR A 43 -13.72 -8.48 6.93
C TYR A 43 -12.99 -9.76 7.34
N SER A 44 -13.17 -10.82 6.56
CA SER A 44 -12.48 -12.10 6.73
C SER A 44 -11.19 -12.15 5.91
N ALA A 45 -10.15 -12.73 6.46
CA ALA A 45 -8.90 -12.91 5.75
C ALA A 45 -9.04 -13.88 4.57
N LEU A 46 -8.44 -13.53 3.44
CA LEU A 46 -8.28 -14.40 2.28
C LEU A 46 -6.83 -14.30 1.79
N GLU A 47 -6.25 -15.42 1.42
CA GLU A 47 -4.97 -15.47 0.72
C GLU A 47 -5.14 -16.27 -0.57
N THR A 48 -4.87 -15.63 -1.71
CA THR A 48 -4.92 -16.25 -3.03
C THR A 48 -3.52 -16.51 -3.57
N SER A 49 -3.39 -17.42 -4.54
CA SER A 49 -2.11 -17.72 -5.18
C SER A 49 -1.46 -16.45 -5.77
N PRO A 50 -0.13 -16.30 -5.65
CA PRO A 50 0.60 -15.25 -6.37
C PRO A 50 0.71 -15.50 -7.88
N MET A 51 0.43 -16.73 -8.32
CA MET A 51 0.46 -17.16 -9.70
C MET A 51 -0.95 -17.55 -10.15
N GLU A 52 -1.32 -17.11 -11.34
CA GLU A 52 -2.61 -17.39 -11.97
C GLU A 52 -2.36 -17.89 -13.41
N LEU A 53 -3.31 -18.63 -13.95
CA LEU A 53 -3.34 -18.86 -15.38
C LEU A 53 -3.49 -17.51 -16.11
N SER A 54 -2.68 -17.23 -17.12
CA SER A 54 -2.74 -15.96 -17.86
C SER A 54 -4.13 -15.67 -18.43
N SER A 55 -4.88 -16.72 -18.79
CA SER A 55 -6.28 -16.63 -19.22
C SER A 55 -7.22 -16.05 -18.16
N ASN A 56 -6.89 -16.17 -16.87
CA ASN A 56 -7.70 -15.62 -15.78
C ASN A 56 -7.58 -14.11 -15.69
N ILE A 57 -6.41 -13.53 -16.02
CA ILE A 57 -6.17 -12.10 -15.95
C ILE A 57 -6.93 -11.38 -17.05
N GLY A 58 -6.93 -11.91 -18.27
CA GLY A 58 -7.64 -11.37 -19.43
C GLY A 58 -7.16 -10.00 -19.90
N ASN A 59 -7.87 -9.42 -20.86
CA ASN A 59 -7.50 -8.20 -21.57
C ASN A 59 -7.91 -6.90 -20.85
N SER A 60 -8.58 -6.99 -19.69
CA SER A 60 -9.15 -5.83 -18.97
C SER A 60 -8.12 -4.85 -18.39
N LEU A 61 -6.85 -5.23 -18.37
CA LEU A 61 -5.76 -4.43 -17.80
C LEU A 61 -4.90 -3.73 -18.87
N ALA A 62 -5.16 -3.96 -20.15
CA ALA A 62 -4.32 -3.48 -21.23
C ALA A 62 -4.42 -1.95 -21.43
N GLU A 63 -3.28 -1.25 -21.35
CA GLU A 63 -3.17 0.12 -21.86
C GLU A 63 -3.02 0.14 -23.39
N ASP A 64 -2.55 -0.95 -24.00
CA ASP A 64 -2.30 -1.11 -25.44
C ASP A 64 -3.04 -2.32 -26.00
N ASP A 65 -4.01 -2.09 -26.86
CA ASP A 65 -4.78 -3.13 -27.54
C ASP A 65 -3.90 -4.09 -28.38
N SER A 66 -2.71 -3.65 -28.78
CA SER A 66 -1.74 -4.44 -29.55
C SER A 66 -0.92 -5.41 -28.67
N ASN A 67 -0.79 -5.12 -27.38
CA ASN A 67 -0.08 -5.96 -26.42
C ASN A 67 -0.72 -5.91 -25.03
N PRO A 68 -1.87 -6.56 -24.84
CA PRO A 68 -2.64 -6.51 -23.59
C PRO A 68 -1.90 -7.07 -22.37
N MET A 69 -0.84 -7.85 -22.58
CA MET A 69 -0.04 -8.46 -21.51
C MET A 69 1.29 -7.72 -21.26
N ALA A 70 1.52 -6.56 -21.87
CA ALA A 70 2.81 -5.85 -21.81
C ALA A 70 3.28 -5.55 -20.37
N ASP A 71 2.35 -5.24 -19.47
CA ASP A 71 2.63 -4.87 -18.09
C ASP A 71 2.55 -6.04 -17.11
N ILE A 72 2.36 -7.27 -17.60
CA ILE A 72 2.21 -8.48 -16.81
C ILE A 72 3.47 -9.34 -16.93
N PHE A 73 3.93 -9.92 -15.82
CA PHE A 73 4.99 -10.92 -15.84
C PHE A 73 4.38 -12.28 -16.17
N THR A 74 4.74 -12.82 -17.33
CA THR A 74 4.29 -14.13 -17.81
C THR A 74 5.47 -15.06 -18.07
N PHE A 75 5.24 -16.35 -17.91
CA PHE A 75 6.16 -17.42 -18.25
C PHE A 75 5.38 -18.70 -18.59
N ASN A 76 6.01 -19.63 -19.32
CA ASN A 76 5.40 -20.90 -19.64
C ASN A 76 5.85 -21.96 -18.65
N GLU A 77 4.91 -22.76 -18.16
CA GLU A 77 5.13 -23.97 -17.38
C GLU A 77 4.33 -25.11 -18.06
N ASP A 78 5.04 -26.08 -18.56
CA ASP A 78 4.51 -27.11 -19.47
C ASP A 78 3.75 -26.46 -20.64
N ASP A 79 2.51 -26.84 -20.87
CA ASP A 79 1.65 -26.31 -21.94
C ASP A 79 0.80 -25.11 -21.53
N LYS A 80 1.07 -24.52 -20.36
CA LYS A 80 0.25 -23.42 -19.79
C LYS A 80 1.06 -22.15 -19.68
N GLU A 81 0.44 -21.03 -20.05
CA GLU A 81 0.97 -19.72 -19.74
C GLU A 81 0.51 -19.29 -18.34
N ILE A 82 1.49 -19.02 -17.48
CA ILE A 82 1.31 -18.58 -16.08
C ILE A 82 1.69 -17.12 -15.98
N SER A 83 0.97 -16.38 -15.16
CA SER A 83 1.25 -14.97 -14.86
C SER A 83 1.42 -14.75 -13.36
N LEU A 84 2.32 -13.85 -13.00
CA LEU A 84 2.29 -13.27 -11.66
C LEU A 84 1.07 -12.33 -11.56
N ARG A 85 0.36 -12.40 -10.44
CA ARG A 85 -0.84 -11.55 -10.21
C ARG A 85 -0.51 -10.07 -10.31
N TYR A 86 -1.27 -9.37 -11.13
CA TYR A 86 -1.14 -7.93 -11.35
C TYR A 86 -1.83 -7.10 -10.25
N ASP A 87 -2.88 -7.66 -9.67
CA ASP A 87 -3.69 -7.13 -8.57
C ASP A 87 -4.18 -8.28 -7.67
N LEU A 88 -4.97 -7.96 -6.64
CA LEU A 88 -5.60 -8.94 -5.77
C LEU A 88 -7.08 -9.15 -6.11
N SER A 89 -7.65 -8.37 -7.05
CA SER A 89 -9.06 -8.44 -7.44
C SER A 89 -9.33 -9.56 -8.44
N ASN A 90 -8.44 -9.79 -9.41
CA ASN A 90 -8.58 -10.90 -10.36
C ASN A 90 -8.56 -12.29 -9.67
N PRO A 91 -7.57 -12.59 -8.79
CA PRO A 91 -7.59 -13.81 -8.00
C PRO A 91 -8.82 -13.94 -7.10
N LEU A 92 -9.32 -12.84 -6.55
CA LEU A 92 -10.56 -12.80 -5.77
C LEU A 92 -11.76 -13.18 -6.63
N ALA A 93 -11.88 -12.62 -7.83
CA ALA A 93 -12.98 -12.90 -8.75
C ALA A 93 -13.04 -14.41 -9.10
N ARG A 94 -11.89 -15.02 -9.39
CA ARG A 94 -11.78 -16.46 -9.61
C ARG A 94 -12.17 -17.26 -8.36
N PHE A 95 -11.62 -16.91 -7.20
CA PHE A 95 -11.92 -17.58 -5.93
C PHE A 95 -13.43 -17.50 -5.61
N TYR A 96 -14.01 -16.32 -5.73
CA TYR A 96 -15.45 -16.12 -5.49
C TYR A 96 -16.30 -16.95 -6.44
N ALA A 97 -15.97 -16.96 -7.73
CA ALA A 97 -16.68 -17.77 -8.72
C ALA A 97 -16.63 -19.28 -8.44
N GLN A 98 -15.55 -19.77 -7.83
CA GLN A 98 -15.40 -21.17 -7.45
C GLN A 98 -16.17 -21.54 -6.17
N ASN A 99 -16.35 -20.60 -5.23
CA ASN A 99 -16.79 -20.89 -3.87
C ASN A 99 -18.07 -20.13 -3.45
N TYR A 100 -18.72 -19.35 -4.34
CA TYR A 100 -19.79 -18.41 -3.97
C TYR A 100 -20.99 -19.05 -3.27
N LEU A 101 -21.25 -20.35 -3.46
CA LEU A 101 -22.33 -21.07 -2.79
C LEU A 101 -22.03 -21.36 -1.31
N GLU A 102 -20.75 -21.40 -0.92
CA GLU A 102 -20.29 -21.68 0.44
C GLU A 102 -19.99 -20.40 1.22
N LEU A 103 -19.86 -19.27 0.50
CA LEU A 103 -19.50 -17.98 1.10
C LEU A 103 -20.76 -17.23 1.58
N PRO A 104 -20.65 -16.41 2.64
CA PRO A 104 -21.75 -15.52 3.03
C PRO A 104 -22.05 -14.52 1.92
N ASN A 105 -23.31 -14.05 1.85
CA ASN A 105 -23.73 -13.07 0.86
C ASN A 105 -24.40 -11.86 1.54
N PRO A 106 -23.76 -10.66 1.54
CA PRO A 106 -22.49 -10.32 0.89
C PRO A 106 -21.26 -10.96 1.57
N TYR A 107 -20.22 -11.24 0.76
CA TYR A 107 -18.92 -11.69 1.23
C TYR A 107 -17.98 -10.49 1.41
N LYS A 108 -17.55 -10.26 2.66
CA LYS A 108 -16.56 -9.23 3.01
C LYS A 108 -15.21 -9.89 3.24
N ARG A 109 -14.21 -9.59 2.42
CA ARG A 109 -12.87 -10.15 2.56
C ARG A 109 -11.80 -9.06 2.60
N TYR A 110 -10.68 -9.33 3.26
CA TYR A 110 -9.46 -8.57 3.05
C TYR A 110 -8.30 -9.50 2.67
N GLN A 111 -7.34 -8.93 1.97
CA GLN A 111 -6.08 -9.60 1.63
C GLN A 111 -4.93 -8.63 1.65
N VAL A 112 -3.82 -9.04 2.26
CA VAL A 112 -2.51 -8.39 2.12
C VAL A 112 -1.64 -9.26 1.25
N GLY A 113 -1.02 -8.68 0.23
CA GLY A 113 -0.15 -9.45 -0.65
C GLY A 113 0.65 -8.59 -1.62
N ASP A 114 1.79 -9.12 -2.07
CA ASP A 114 2.55 -8.48 -3.12
C ASP A 114 1.91 -8.72 -4.49
N VAL A 115 1.95 -7.70 -5.33
CA VAL A 115 1.52 -7.72 -6.74
C VAL A 115 2.70 -7.31 -7.62
N TYR A 116 2.63 -7.66 -8.91
CA TYR A 116 3.77 -7.60 -9.82
C TYR A 116 3.38 -6.90 -11.10
N ARG A 117 4.08 -5.79 -11.43
CA ARG A 117 3.82 -5.00 -12.63
C ARG A 117 5.11 -4.68 -13.36
N ARG A 118 5.12 -4.82 -14.68
CA ARG A 118 6.29 -4.50 -15.51
C ARG A 118 6.46 -3.01 -15.79
N GLU A 119 5.66 -2.17 -15.16
CA GLU A 119 5.73 -0.72 -15.28
C GLU A 119 7.13 -0.15 -15.00
N LYS A 120 7.41 1.04 -15.55
CA LYS A 120 8.65 1.77 -15.29
C LYS A 120 8.72 2.14 -13.80
N PRO A 121 9.79 1.74 -13.08
CA PRO A 121 9.92 2.06 -11.66
C PRO A 121 10.12 3.57 -11.43
N GLY A 122 9.70 4.05 -10.26
CA GLY A 122 9.80 5.45 -9.86
C GLY A 122 9.83 5.61 -8.33
N ASN A 123 9.76 6.85 -7.86
CA ASN A 123 9.73 7.13 -6.43
C ASN A 123 8.49 6.51 -5.77
N GLY A 124 8.69 5.56 -4.85
CA GLY A 124 7.62 4.80 -4.22
C GLY A 124 6.87 3.82 -5.15
N ARG A 125 7.37 3.61 -6.38
CA ARG A 125 6.81 2.66 -7.37
C ARG A 125 7.83 1.60 -7.71
N PHE A 126 7.48 0.37 -7.47
CA PHE A 126 8.30 -0.82 -7.69
C PHE A 126 7.56 -1.80 -8.59
N LYS A 127 8.29 -2.71 -9.21
CA LYS A 127 7.71 -3.80 -10.00
C LYS A 127 7.11 -4.92 -9.12
N SER A 128 7.52 -5.00 -7.85
CA SER A 128 6.88 -5.80 -6.82
C SER A 128 6.57 -4.90 -5.63
N PHE A 129 5.30 -4.80 -5.25
CA PHE A 129 4.84 -3.95 -4.14
C PHE A 129 3.62 -4.55 -3.47
N GLY A 130 3.43 -4.23 -2.18
CA GLY A 130 2.33 -4.73 -1.40
C GLY A 130 1.05 -3.93 -1.59
N GLN A 131 -0.07 -4.64 -1.68
CA GLN A 131 -1.42 -4.10 -1.60
C GLN A 131 -2.14 -4.64 -0.37
N CYS A 132 -3.01 -3.81 0.22
CA CYS A 132 -3.91 -4.20 1.29
C CYS A 132 -5.33 -3.91 0.79
N ASP A 133 -5.98 -4.95 0.30
CA ASP A 133 -7.30 -4.86 -0.33
C ASP A 133 -8.40 -5.25 0.66
N ALA A 134 -9.53 -4.56 0.59
CA ALA A 134 -10.78 -4.92 1.26
C ALA A 134 -11.93 -4.81 0.28
N ASP A 135 -12.71 -5.89 0.11
CA ASP A 135 -13.78 -5.98 -0.87
C ASP A 135 -15.05 -6.57 -0.27
N ILE A 136 -16.18 -6.16 -0.85
CA ILE A 136 -17.53 -6.66 -0.58
C ILE A 136 -18.09 -7.18 -1.91
N ILE A 137 -18.47 -8.46 -1.99
CA ILE A 137 -19.01 -9.06 -3.23
C ILE A 137 -20.34 -9.74 -2.93
N GLY A 138 -21.28 -9.61 -3.83
CA GLY A 138 -22.59 -10.28 -3.78
C GLY A 138 -23.76 -9.30 -3.77
N LYS A 139 -24.77 -9.55 -2.94
CA LYS A 139 -25.97 -8.70 -2.85
C LYS A 139 -25.83 -7.72 -1.68
N PHE A 140 -25.73 -6.43 -1.98
CA PHE A 140 -25.63 -5.38 -0.98
C PHE A 140 -26.29 -4.08 -1.47
N ASN A 141 -26.55 -3.15 -0.56
CA ASN A 141 -26.91 -1.77 -0.90
C ASN A 141 -25.64 -0.98 -1.21
N SER A 142 -25.48 -0.47 -2.43
CA SER A 142 -24.28 0.23 -2.88
C SER A 142 -23.95 1.45 -2.02
N ALA A 143 -24.94 2.28 -1.63
CA ALA A 143 -24.70 3.46 -0.82
C ALA A 143 -24.14 3.08 0.57
N GLN A 144 -24.65 2.02 1.20
CA GLN A 144 -24.17 1.52 2.48
C GLN A 144 -22.77 0.91 2.35
N ALA A 145 -22.54 0.04 1.36
CA ALA A 145 -21.25 -0.62 1.16
C ALA A 145 -20.15 0.39 0.84
N ASN A 146 -20.40 1.34 -0.04
CA ASN A 146 -19.43 2.37 -0.43
C ASN A 146 -19.15 3.37 0.70
N SER A 147 -20.16 3.71 1.51
CA SER A 147 -19.98 4.51 2.73
C SER A 147 -19.10 3.79 3.74
N GLU A 148 -19.32 2.48 3.93
CA GLU A 148 -18.52 1.63 4.82
C GLU A 148 -17.05 1.58 4.37
N LEU A 149 -16.79 1.47 3.05
CA LEU A 149 -15.44 1.53 2.49
C LEU A 149 -14.79 2.91 2.72
N CYS A 150 -15.52 4.01 2.53
CA CYS A 150 -15.00 5.35 2.83
C CYS A 150 -14.62 5.49 4.31
N ASN A 151 -15.49 5.03 5.22
CA ASN A 151 -15.20 5.02 6.66
C ASN A 151 -13.99 4.14 6.98
N LEU A 152 -13.87 2.97 6.34
CA LEU A 152 -12.73 2.08 6.49
C LEU A 152 -11.42 2.74 6.05
N ILE A 153 -11.40 3.45 4.92
CA ILE A 153 -10.23 4.20 4.45
C ILE A 153 -9.81 5.23 5.51
N VAL A 154 -10.73 6.09 5.90
CA VAL A 154 -10.44 7.20 6.83
C VAL A 154 -9.95 6.67 8.17
N SER A 155 -10.67 5.72 8.78
CA SER A 155 -10.27 5.12 10.06
C SER A 155 -8.92 4.41 9.98
N THR A 156 -8.63 3.72 8.87
CA THR A 156 -7.34 3.03 8.65
C THR A 156 -6.20 4.03 8.59
N LEU A 157 -6.33 5.10 7.82
CA LEU A 157 -5.27 6.11 7.68
C LEU A 157 -5.02 6.86 9.00
N ILE A 158 -6.07 7.16 9.76
CA ILE A 158 -5.94 7.75 11.10
C ILE A 158 -5.20 6.79 12.05
N LYS A 159 -5.56 5.52 12.07
CA LYS A 159 -4.87 4.50 12.88
C LYS A 159 -3.42 4.26 12.44
N CYS A 160 -3.11 4.49 11.16
CA CYS A 160 -1.74 4.50 10.65
C CYS A 160 -0.93 5.74 11.09
N GLY A 161 -1.55 6.70 11.76
CA GLY A 161 -0.90 7.89 12.35
C GLY A 161 -1.06 9.18 11.55
N LEU A 162 -1.90 9.20 10.52
CA LEU A 162 -2.27 10.44 9.82
C LEU A 162 -3.34 11.21 10.57
N LYS A 163 -3.29 12.53 10.47
CA LYS A 163 -4.37 13.43 10.91
C LYS A 163 -5.39 13.62 9.79
N LYS A 164 -6.63 14.02 10.12
CA LYS A 164 -7.70 14.25 9.15
C LYS A 164 -7.36 15.30 8.07
N ASP A 165 -6.54 16.28 8.39
CA ASP A 165 -6.07 17.33 7.48
C ASP A 165 -4.90 16.92 6.58
N GLN A 166 -4.33 15.73 6.80
CA GLN A 166 -3.18 15.23 6.03
C GLN A 166 -3.55 14.36 4.83
N PHE A 167 -4.84 14.12 4.59
CA PHE A 167 -5.32 13.38 3.42
C PHE A 167 -6.74 13.80 3.06
N LEU A 168 -7.13 13.51 1.82
CA LEU A 168 -8.47 13.75 1.29
C LEU A 168 -8.94 12.51 0.54
N VAL A 169 -10.14 12.05 0.87
CA VAL A 169 -10.81 10.95 0.17
C VAL A 169 -11.72 11.54 -0.88
N ASN A 170 -11.34 11.41 -2.14
CA ASN A 170 -12.13 11.89 -3.27
C ASN A 170 -13.00 10.75 -3.79
N ILE A 171 -14.27 11.02 -3.98
CA ILE A 171 -15.24 10.08 -4.58
C ILE A 171 -15.78 10.61 -5.90
N SER A 172 -16.12 9.71 -6.78
CA SER A 172 -16.76 9.98 -8.05
C SER A 172 -17.66 8.81 -8.45
N ASN A 173 -18.31 8.91 -9.61
CA ASN A 173 -19.10 7.82 -10.16
C ASN A 173 -18.90 7.72 -11.68
N ARG A 174 -18.60 6.52 -12.15
CA ARG A 174 -18.31 6.21 -13.55
C ARG A 174 -19.48 6.55 -14.45
N LYS A 175 -20.72 6.35 -14.00
CA LYS A 175 -21.97 6.63 -14.75
C LYS A 175 -22.09 8.11 -15.12
N ILE A 176 -21.57 9.01 -14.27
CA ILE A 176 -21.64 10.46 -14.55
C ILE A 176 -20.84 10.81 -15.80
N VAL A 177 -19.60 10.34 -15.92
CA VAL A 177 -18.77 10.59 -17.10
C VAL A 177 -19.26 9.81 -18.32
N GLN A 178 -19.82 8.62 -18.14
CA GLN A 178 -20.46 7.87 -19.23
C GLN A 178 -21.63 8.66 -19.81
N GLY A 179 -22.51 9.22 -18.96
CA GLY A 179 -23.59 10.07 -19.38
C GLY A 179 -23.13 11.34 -20.10
N LEU A 180 -22.02 11.97 -19.65
CA LEU A 180 -21.40 13.08 -20.37
C LEU A 180 -20.96 12.65 -21.78
N MET A 181 -20.27 11.53 -21.90
CA MET A 181 -19.82 11.02 -23.21
C MET A 181 -21.00 10.72 -24.13
N ASP A 182 -22.07 10.16 -23.64
CA ASP A 182 -23.30 9.91 -24.41
C ASP A 182 -23.96 11.23 -24.86
N GLN A 183 -24.05 12.25 -23.98
CA GLN A 183 -24.56 13.58 -24.31
C GLN A 183 -23.72 14.24 -25.40
N LEU A 184 -22.40 14.02 -25.41
CA LEU A 184 -21.46 14.50 -26.43
C LEU A 184 -21.45 13.62 -27.68
N LYS A 185 -22.32 12.58 -27.77
CA LYS A 185 -22.40 11.63 -28.90
C LYS A 185 -21.09 10.86 -29.15
N ILE A 186 -20.32 10.59 -28.13
CA ILE A 186 -19.16 9.73 -28.17
C ILE A 186 -19.65 8.30 -27.96
N THR A 187 -19.87 7.57 -29.06
CA THR A 187 -20.52 6.25 -29.05
C THR A 187 -19.57 5.07 -29.24
N ASP A 188 -18.39 5.31 -29.81
CA ASP A 188 -17.37 4.28 -30.00
C ASP A 188 -16.70 3.91 -28.66
N GLU A 189 -16.76 2.64 -28.28
CA GLU A 189 -16.25 2.16 -26.97
C GLU A 189 -14.71 2.35 -26.85
N LYS A 190 -13.95 2.17 -27.92
CA LYS A 190 -12.50 2.41 -27.91
C LYS A 190 -12.20 3.90 -27.71
N GLN A 191 -13.02 4.77 -28.31
CA GLN A 191 -12.90 6.21 -28.11
C GLN A 191 -13.24 6.59 -26.66
N LYS A 192 -14.32 6.05 -26.08
CA LYS A 192 -14.67 6.24 -24.65
C LYS A 192 -13.53 5.82 -23.72
N GLN A 193 -12.94 4.65 -23.96
CA GLN A 193 -11.78 4.17 -23.19
C GLN A 193 -10.58 5.14 -23.27
N LYS A 194 -10.27 5.67 -24.46
CA LYS A 194 -9.20 6.66 -24.63
C LYS A 194 -9.48 7.96 -23.88
N VAL A 195 -10.74 8.41 -23.86
CA VAL A 195 -11.17 9.57 -23.05
C VAL A 195 -10.90 9.33 -21.59
N LEU A 196 -11.31 8.19 -21.05
CA LEU A 196 -11.13 7.85 -19.65
C LEU A 196 -9.65 7.73 -19.26
N ARG A 197 -8.85 7.08 -20.12
CA ARG A 197 -7.39 7.00 -19.94
C ARG A 197 -6.70 8.36 -20.04
N ALA A 198 -7.21 9.28 -20.85
CA ALA A 198 -6.70 10.65 -20.92
C ALA A 198 -6.97 11.40 -19.61
N ILE A 199 -8.18 11.29 -19.07
CA ILE A 199 -8.58 11.93 -17.81
C ILE A 199 -7.78 11.36 -16.61
N ASP A 200 -7.56 10.04 -16.54
CA ASP A 200 -6.76 9.38 -15.49
C ASP A 200 -5.31 9.91 -15.42
N LYS A 201 -4.84 10.56 -16.47
CA LYS A 201 -3.51 11.18 -16.52
C LYS A 201 -3.48 12.62 -16.00
N LEU A 202 -4.61 13.19 -15.59
CA LEU A 202 -4.73 14.60 -15.18
C LEU A 202 -3.73 14.96 -14.07
N ASP A 203 -3.62 14.14 -13.05
CA ASP A 203 -2.75 14.36 -11.90
C ASP A 203 -1.31 13.84 -12.11
N LYS A 204 -1.00 13.25 -13.27
CA LYS A 204 0.37 12.78 -13.55
C LYS A 204 1.31 13.97 -13.78
N PRO A 205 2.53 13.96 -13.22
CA PRO A 205 3.51 15.02 -13.43
C PRO A 205 3.72 15.35 -14.91
N GLY A 206 3.65 16.62 -15.26
CA GLY A 206 3.84 17.11 -16.63
C GLY A 206 2.62 16.94 -17.55
N PHE A 207 1.48 16.48 -17.06
CA PHE A 207 0.23 16.39 -17.83
C PHE A 207 -0.68 17.61 -17.58
N GLY A 208 -1.36 17.66 -16.44
CA GLY A 208 -2.35 18.71 -16.17
C GLY A 208 -3.47 18.77 -17.21
N ILE A 209 -4.24 19.84 -17.18
CA ILE A 209 -5.36 20.08 -18.13
C ILE A 209 -4.88 20.10 -19.59
N ASN A 210 -3.75 20.73 -19.87
CA ASN A 210 -3.22 20.82 -21.24
C ASN A 210 -2.84 19.46 -21.81
N GLY A 211 -2.20 18.59 -21.00
CA GLY A 211 -1.85 17.24 -21.43
C GLY A 211 -3.08 16.36 -21.67
N VAL A 212 -4.12 16.52 -20.84
CA VAL A 212 -5.40 15.85 -21.03
C VAL A 212 -6.06 16.36 -22.33
N GLN A 213 -6.12 17.67 -22.56
CA GLN A 213 -6.71 18.23 -23.77
C GLN A 213 -6.03 17.71 -25.04
N GLN A 214 -4.68 17.60 -25.06
CA GLN A 214 -3.95 17.01 -26.17
C GLN A 214 -4.36 15.56 -26.42
N LEU A 215 -4.49 14.75 -25.36
CA LEU A 215 -4.91 13.35 -25.49
C LEU A 215 -6.39 13.18 -25.81
N LEU A 216 -7.24 14.17 -25.53
CA LEU A 216 -8.63 14.15 -25.97
C LEU A 216 -8.74 14.42 -27.49
N THR A 217 -7.92 15.30 -28.05
CA THR A 217 -8.04 15.74 -29.45
C THR A 217 -7.12 15.00 -30.41
N GLU A 218 -5.82 14.99 -30.19
CA GLU A 218 -4.84 14.54 -31.16
C GLU A 218 -3.94 13.41 -30.65
N LYS A 219 -2.68 13.74 -30.42
CA LYS A 219 -1.63 12.88 -29.87
C LYS A 219 -0.76 13.69 -28.94
N ARG A 220 -0.10 13.03 -28.01
CA ARG A 220 0.91 13.63 -27.16
C ARG A 220 2.22 12.89 -27.28
N THR A 221 3.31 13.64 -27.41
CA THR A 221 4.67 13.12 -27.29
C THR A 221 5.20 13.51 -25.92
N ASP A 222 5.69 12.55 -25.14
CA ASP A 222 6.29 12.81 -23.83
C ASP A 222 7.77 13.21 -23.96
N ASP A 223 8.40 13.57 -22.82
CA ASP A 223 9.80 14.00 -22.76
C ASP A 223 10.79 12.90 -23.19
N SER A 224 10.37 11.64 -23.25
CA SER A 224 11.16 10.51 -23.75
C SER A 224 11.01 10.26 -25.26
N GLY A 225 10.13 11.03 -25.93
CA GLY A 225 9.82 10.87 -27.35
C GLY A 225 8.74 9.83 -27.64
N ALA A 226 8.15 9.19 -26.62
CA ALA A 226 7.06 8.24 -26.81
C ALA A 226 5.76 8.95 -27.20
N VAL A 227 5.10 8.45 -28.26
CA VAL A 227 3.87 9.03 -28.80
C VAL A 227 2.66 8.24 -28.30
N THR A 228 1.75 8.92 -27.63
CA THR A 228 0.42 8.38 -27.26
C THR A 228 -0.64 8.94 -28.18
N ILE A 229 -1.40 8.09 -28.85
CA ILE A 229 -2.50 8.48 -29.75
C ILE A 229 -3.73 8.81 -28.91
N GLY A 230 -4.29 10.00 -29.10
CA GLY A 230 -5.46 10.48 -28.36
C GLY A 230 -6.80 9.91 -28.85
N ALA A 231 -7.88 10.43 -28.23
CA ALA A 231 -9.25 10.00 -28.49
C ALA A 231 -9.84 10.58 -29.79
N LYS A 232 -9.19 11.56 -30.43
CA LYS A 232 -9.62 12.21 -31.68
C LYS A 232 -11.00 12.88 -31.59
N LEU A 233 -11.28 13.50 -30.45
CA LEU A 233 -12.50 14.29 -30.25
C LEU A 233 -12.42 15.62 -31.02
N SER A 234 -13.59 16.23 -31.27
CA SER A 234 -13.63 17.63 -31.71
C SER A 234 -13.18 18.58 -30.58
N VAL A 235 -12.79 19.81 -30.94
CA VAL A 235 -12.37 20.81 -29.95
C VAL A 235 -13.51 21.11 -28.96
N ASP A 236 -14.75 21.14 -29.43
CA ASP A 236 -15.93 21.41 -28.59
C ASP A 236 -16.15 20.25 -27.59
N GLN A 237 -16.13 18.98 -28.05
CA GLN A 237 -16.24 17.82 -27.17
C GLN A 237 -15.14 17.80 -26.10
N ALA A 238 -13.89 18.08 -26.48
CA ALA A 238 -12.78 18.13 -25.55
C ALA A 238 -12.95 19.25 -24.51
N SER A 239 -13.42 20.43 -24.96
CA SER A 239 -13.67 21.58 -24.07
C SER A 239 -14.78 21.28 -23.06
N GLU A 240 -15.85 20.62 -23.46
CA GLU A 240 -16.93 20.20 -22.55
C GLU A 240 -16.43 19.20 -21.50
N ILE A 241 -15.60 18.23 -21.89
CA ILE A 241 -14.96 17.29 -20.94
C ILE A 241 -14.06 18.06 -19.96
N ILE A 242 -13.23 18.98 -20.44
CA ILE A 242 -12.35 19.79 -19.56
C ILE A 242 -13.18 20.65 -18.57
N ASN A 243 -14.31 21.22 -19.01
CA ASN A 243 -15.20 21.96 -18.14
C ASN A 243 -15.83 21.07 -17.09
N PHE A 244 -16.29 19.86 -17.46
CA PHE A 244 -16.78 18.86 -16.54
C PHE A 244 -15.77 18.51 -15.43
N LEU A 245 -14.49 18.35 -15.75
CA LEU A 245 -13.44 17.99 -14.76
C LEU A 245 -13.24 19.06 -13.68
N LYS A 246 -13.72 20.29 -13.89
CA LYS A 246 -13.63 21.39 -12.92
C LYS A 246 -14.78 21.41 -11.93
N ILE A 247 -15.86 20.64 -12.18
CA ILE A 247 -17.06 20.65 -11.36
C ILE A 247 -16.81 19.81 -10.09
N LYS A 248 -17.06 20.41 -8.94
CA LYS A 248 -16.94 19.79 -7.61
C LYS A 248 -18.27 19.73 -6.86
N ASP A 249 -19.36 20.15 -7.52
CA ASP A 249 -20.69 20.26 -6.98
C ASP A 249 -21.67 19.41 -7.78
N LEU A 250 -22.42 18.54 -7.09
CA LEU A 250 -23.42 17.66 -7.71
C LEU A 250 -24.63 18.41 -8.27
N ASP A 251 -25.04 19.52 -7.63
CA ASP A 251 -26.17 20.33 -8.13
C ASP A 251 -25.84 21.00 -9.47
N GLN A 252 -24.58 21.43 -9.64
CA GLN A 252 -24.08 21.93 -10.91
C GLN A 252 -24.09 20.82 -11.98
N LEU A 253 -23.73 19.57 -11.63
CA LEU A 253 -23.80 18.45 -12.56
C LEU A 253 -25.25 18.13 -12.97
N LYS A 254 -26.21 18.16 -12.04
CA LYS A 254 -27.64 17.97 -12.33
C LYS A 254 -28.17 19.00 -13.33
N SER A 255 -27.64 20.22 -13.27
CA SER A 255 -28.04 21.28 -14.21
C SER A 255 -27.50 21.02 -15.62
N ASN A 256 -26.29 20.43 -15.73
CA ASN A 256 -25.57 20.31 -17.00
C ASN A 256 -25.79 18.96 -17.70
N LEU A 257 -26.08 17.88 -16.95
CA LEU A 257 -26.24 16.54 -17.47
C LEU A 257 -27.71 16.09 -17.35
N LYS A 258 -28.31 15.76 -18.50
CA LYS A 258 -29.76 15.50 -18.61
C LYS A 258 -30.01 14.14 -19.34
N ASN A 259 -29.40 13.09 -18.83
CA ASN A 259 -29.65 11.75 -19.34
C ASN A 259 -29.73 10.72 -18.21
N ALA A 260 -30.40 9.61 -18.43
CA ALA A 260 -30.72 8.61 -17.41
C ALA A 260 -29.46 8.04 -16.71
N ILE A 261 -28.36 7.85 -17.46
CA ILE A 261 -27.11 7.27 -16.92
C ILE A 261 -26.44 8.23 -15.94
N SER A 262 -26.29 9.53 -16.34
CA SER A 262 -25.72 10.53 -15.44
C SER A 262 -26.61 10.82 -14.24
N GLU A 263 -27.93 10.87 -14.42
CA GLU A 263 -28.88 11.06 -13.32
C GLU A 263 -28.82 9.90 -12.31
N GLU A 264 -28.69 8.66 -12.79
CA GLU A 264 -28.46 7.52 -11.92
C GLU A 264 -27.16 7.63 -11.14
N GLY A 265 -26.03 7.96 -11.79
CA GLY A 265 -24.73 8.15 -11.12
C GLY A 265 -24.72 9.28 -10.10
N ILE A 266 -25.42 10.38 -10.39
CA ILE A 266 -25.57 11.50 -9.45
C ILE A 266 -26.39 11.06 -8.24
N ARG A 267 -27.53 10.37 -8.44
CA ARG A 267 -28.36 9.88 -7.35
C ARG A 267 -27.60 8.89 -6.46
N GLU A 268 -26.88 7.93 -7.04
CA GLU A 268 -26.06 6.98 -6.28
C GLU A 268 -25.00 7.71 -5.42
N THR A 269 -24.42 8.79 -5.96
CA THR A 269 -23.43 9.59 -5.23
C THR A 269 -24.09 10.38 -4.08
N GLU A 270 -25.28 10.92 -4.28
CA GLU A 270 -26.05 11.60 -3.23
C GLU A 270 -26.48 10.64 -2.12
N ASP A 271 -26.95 9.44 -2.49
CA ASP A 271 -27.32 8.41 -1.52
C ASP A 271 -26.12 7.96 -0.69
N LEU A 272 -24.95 7.81 -1.32
CA LEU A 272 -23.69 7.56 -0.62
C LEU A 272 -23.35 8.67 0.37
N LEU A 273 -23.33 9.94 -0.08
CA LEU A 273 -23.00 11.09 0.78
C LEU A 273 -23.99 11.23 1.93
N LYS A 274 -25.28 10.95 1.68
CA LYS A 274 -26.32 10.92 2.72
C LYS A 274 -26.03 9.87 3.78
N VAL A 275 -25.72 8.61 3.40
CA VAL A 275 -25.37 7.55 4.36
C VAL A 275 -24.10 7.92 5.10
N LEU A 276 -23.09 8.45 4.41
CA LEU A 276 -21.82 8.86 5.00
C LEU A 276 -22.00 9.97 6.06
N SER A 277 -22.98 10.88 5.85
CA SER A 277 -23.29 11.96 6.79
C SER A 277 -23.82 11.49 8.16
N TYR A 278 -24.20 10.23 8.29
CA TYR A 278 -24.59 9.63 9.58
C TYR A 278 -23.38 9.24 10.43
N GLY A 279 -22.18 9.18 9.82
CA GLY A 279 -20.92 8.86 10.47
C GLY A 279 -20.06 10.09 10.80
N GLU A 280 -18.87 9.84 11.33
CA GLU A 280 -17.95 10.88 11.82
C GLU A 280 -16.90 11.34 10.79
N TYR A 281 -16.89 10.78 9.58
CA TYR A 281 -15.83 10.99 8.58
C TYR A 281 -16.29 11.72 7.30
N ALA A 282 -17.52 12.20 7.27
CA ALA A 282 -18.08 12.91 6.12
C ALA A 282 -17.30 14.19 5.74
N ASP A 283 -16.63 14.81 6.72
CA ASP A 283 -15.80 16.01 6.53
C ASP A 283 -14.55 15.79 5.68
N VAL A 284 -14.05 14.53 5.67
CA VAL A 284 -12.82 14.13 4.94
C VAL A 284 -13.11 13.58 3.54
N VAL A 285 -14.38 13.23 3.25
CA VAL A 285 -14.80 12.69 1.96
C VAL A 285 -15.43 13.76 1.10
N LYS A 286 -14.93 13.94 -0.14
CA LYS A 286 -15.40 14.98 -1.06
C LYS A 286 -15.69 14.41 -2.44
N PHE A 287 -16.75 14.93 -3.08
CA PHE A 287 -16.99 14.63 -4.48
C PHE A 287 -16.00 15.38 -5.37
N ASP A 288 -15.47 14.68 -6.36
CA ASP A 288 -14.56 15.24 -7.37
C ASP A 288 -14.78 14.56 -8.72
N SER A 289 -15.40 15.28 -9.67
CA SER A 289 -15.69 14.78 -11.01
C SER A 289 -14.45 14.40 -11.81
N SER A 290 -13.28 14.92 -11.46
CA SER A 290 -12.01 14.61 -12.14
C SER A 290 -11.41 13.27 -11.74
N LYS A 291 -11.89 12.64 -10.66
CA LYS A 291 -11.38 11.35 -10.18
C LYS A 291 -12.04 10.21 -10.92
N ILE A 292 -11.47 9.91 -12.08
CA ILE A 292 -11.91 8.85 -12.99
C ILE A 292 -10.77 7.86 -13.12
N ARG A 293 -11.02 6.61 -12.80
CA ARG A 293 -10.02 5.54 -12.97
C ARG A 293 -9.97 5.12 -14.43
N GLY A 294 -8.76 4.97 -14.98
CA GLY A 294 -8.54 4.54 -16.35
C GLY A 294 -8.80 3.06 -16.61
N LEU A 295 -9.05 2.25 -15.56
CA LEU A 295 -9.36 0.84 -15.68
C LEU A 295 -10.82 0.61 -16.08
N ASP A 296 -11.03 -0.28 -17.04
CA ASP A 296 -12.37 -0.57 -17.60
C ASP A 296 -13.24 -1.44 -16.69
N ILE A 297 -12.68 -1.93 -15.56
CA ILE A 297 -13.40 -2.78 -14.61
C ILE A 297 -14.46 -2.03 -13.79
N TYR A 298 -14.32 -0.70 -13.62
CA TYR A 298 -15.22 0.07 -12.76
C TYR A 298 -16.53 0.43 -13.46
N THR A 299 -17.65 0.23 -12.76
CA THR A 299 -19.01 0.41 -13.30
C THR A 299 -19.81 1.53 -12.64
N GLY A 300 -19.47 1.91 -11.42
CA GLY A 300 -20.23 2.88 -10.61
C GLY A 300 -19.29 3.73 -9.76
N PHE A 301 -19.42 3.62 -8.44
CA PHE A 301 -18.60 4.30 -7.45
C PHE A 301 -17.10 4.17 -7.71
N ILE A 302 -16.40 5.27 -7.52
CA ILE A 302 -14.93 5.37 -7.58
C ILE A 302 -14.46 6.11 -6.35
N VAL A 303 -13.35 5.67 -5.78
CA VAL A 303 -12.67 6.35 -4.67
C VAL A 303 -11.17 6.45 -4.92
N GLU A 304 -10.61 7.59 -4.56
CA GLU A 304 -9.18 7.86 -4.62
C GLU A 304 -8.76 8.73 -3.43
N THR A 305 -7.71 8.33 -2.72
CA THR A 305 -7.22 9.06 -1.56
C THR A 305 -5.83 9.63 -1.83
N ASN A 306 -5.73 10.93 -1.73
CA ASN A 306 -4.50 11.70 -1.93
C ASN A 306 -4.04 12.30 -0.61
N LEU A 307 -2.71 12.39 -0.43
CA LEU A 307 -2.11 13.09 0.70
C LEU A 307 -2.07 14.60 0.43
N THR A 308 -2.23 15.41 1.49
CA THR A 308 -2.29 16.88 1.40
C THR A 308 -0.99 17.56 1.83
N PHE A 309 0.01 16.81 2.29
CA PHE A 309 1.31 17.33 2.67
C PHE A 309 2.37 17.03 1.59
N GLU A 310 3.42 17.85 1.58
CA GLU A 310 4.53 17.69 0.64
C GLU A 310 5.31 16.41 0.89
N VAL A 311 5.51 15.63 -0.18
CA VAL A 311 6.35 14.44 -0.19
C VAL A 311 7.61 14.72 -1.01
N LYS A 312 8.77 14.38 -0.47
CA LYS A 312 10.07 14.61 -1.14
C LYS A 312 10.71 13.29 -1.57
N ASN A 313 11.36 13.31 -2.71
CA ASN A 313 12.19 12.17 -3.12
C ASN A 313 13.52 12.16 -2.33
N PRO A 314 14.35 11.09 -2.42
CA PRO A 314 15.64 11.02 -1.73
C PRO A 314 16.64 12.14 -2.07
N LYS A 315 16.39 12.88 -3.17
CA LYS A 315 17.18 14.05 -3.59
C LYS A 315 16.62 15.37 -3.04
N GLY A 316 15.60 15.33 -2.17
CA GLY A 316 14.94 16.50 -1.58
C GLY A 316 13.97 17.27 -2.48
N LYS A 317 13.71 16.79 -3.70
CA LYS A 317 12.74 17.41 -4.62
C LYS A 317 11.33 16.99 -4.23
N VAL A 318 10.42 17.98 -4.13
CA VAL A 318 8.97 17.71 -3.95
C VAL A 318 8.44 16.93 -5.15
N ILE A 319 7.70 15.89 -4.86
CA ILE A 319 7.06 15.02 -5.86
C ILE A 319 5.60 14.77 -5.48
N ASP A 320 4.78 14.48 -6.47
CA ASP A 320 3.47 13.88 -6.25
C ASP A 320 3.62 12.35 -6.13
N PRO A 321 3.31 11.75 -4.96
CA PRO A 321 3.36 10.31 -4.79
C PRO A 321 2.19 9.60 -5.49
N GLY A 322 1.16 10.34 -5.93
CA GLY A 322 -0.12 9.82 -6.39
C GLY A 322 -0.99 9.31 -5.22
N SER A 323 -2.11 8.68 -5.55
CA SER A 323 -3.04 8.15 -4.54
C SER A 323 -2.41 7.03 -3.70
N VAL A 324 -2.66 7.06 -2.38
CA VAL A 324 -2.22 6.01 -1.44
C VAL A 324 -3.25 4.91 -1.27
N CYS A 325 -4.52 5.21 -1.55
CA CYS A 325 -5.63 4.26 -1.58
C CYS A 325 -6.52 4.58 -2.77
N SER A 326 -7.05 3.56 -3.42
CA SER A 326 -8.01 3.71 -4.50
C SER A 326 -8.89 2.47 -4.64
N GLY A 327 -10.06 2.61 -5.27
CA GLY A 327 -11.00 1.53 -5.46
C GLY A 327 -12.26 1.95 -6.18
N GLY A 328 -13.31 1.13 -6.06
CA GLY A 328 -14.61 1.41 -6.63
C GLY A 328 -15.47 0.17 -6.82
N GLU A 329 -16.63 0.34 -7.46
CA GLU A 329 -17.51 -0.74 -7.84
C GLU A 329 -17.08 -1.40 -9.15
N TYR A 330 -17.20 -2.73 -9.22
CA TYR A 330 -16.83 -3.55 -10.37
C TYR A 330 -17.73 -4.78 -10.49
N LEU A 331 -17.73 -5.44 -11.66
CA LEU A 331 -18.48 -6.67 -11.89
C LEU A 331 -17.56 -7.89 -11.90
N VAL A 332 -18.03 -8.98 -11.28
CA VAL A 332 -17.35 -10.28 -11.21
C VAL A 332 -18.04 -11.27 -12.14
N SER A 333 -18.26 -10.89 -13.40
CA SER A 333 -19.00 -11.70 -14.38
C SER A 333 -18.14 -12.67 -15.19
N LYS A 334 -16.84 -12.41 -15.24
CA LYS A 334 -15.87 -13.05 -16.13
C LYS A 334 -15.82 -14.59 -16.04
N PHE A 335 -16.09 -15.15 -14.86
CA PHE A 335 -15.92 -16.59 -14.62
C PHE A 335 -17.22 -17.39 -14.61
N LYS A 336 -18.39 -16.74 -14.59
CA LYS A 336 -19.68 -17.45 -14.45
C LYS A 336 -20.76 -17.05 -15.45
N GLY A 337 -20.57 -15.97 -16.20
CA GLY A 337 -21.63 -15.41 -17.03
C GLY A 337 -22.79 -14.79 -16.24
N GLU A 338 -22.73 -14.78 -14.90
CA GLU A 338 -23.63 -14.06 -13.99
C GLU A 338 -22.92 -12.86 -13.42
N ASP A 339 -23.61 -11.72 -13.35
CA ASP A 339 -23.03 -10.48 -12.82
C ASP A 339 -23.18 -10.45 -11.30
N PHE A 340 -22.06 -10.63 -10.62
CA PHE A 340 -21.95 -10.31 -9.19
C PHE A 340 -21.35 -8.92 -9.03
N LEU A 341 -22.06 -8.06 -8.32
CA LEU A 341 -21.53 -6.75 -7.95
C LEU A 341 -20.45 -6.90 -6.89
N GLY A 342 -19.35 -6.22 -7.10
CA GLY A 342 -18.26 -6.06 -6.12
C GLY A 342 -17.98 -4.59 -5.89
N THR A 343 -17.56 -4.25 -4.70
CA THR A 343 -16.97 -2.95 -4.40
C THR A 343 -15.80 -3.14 -3.46
N GLY A 344 -14.71 -2.40 -3.66
CA GLY A 344 -13.51 -2.60 -2.86
C GLY A 344 -12.51 -1.46 -2.95
N ILE A 345 -11.56 -1.53 -2.05
CA ILE A 345 -10.45 -0.57 -1.93
C ILE A 345 -9.12 -1.29 -1.85
N SER A 346 -8.07 -0.62 -2.29
CA SER A 346 -6.69 -1.09 -2.21
C SER A 346 -5.78 0.00 -1.66
N ILE A 347 -5.10 -0.26 -0.56
CA ILE A 347 -4.03 0.60 -0.03
C ILE A 347 -2.70 0.10 -0.55
N GLY A 348 -1.95 0.96 -1.25
CA GLY A 348 -0.58 0.69 -1.68
C GLY A 348 0.39 0.87 -0.51
N ILE A 349 0.69 -0.22 0.23
CA ILE A 349 1.46 -0.12 1.48
C ILE A 349 2.87 0.42 1.29
N ASP A 350 3.58 0.07 0.23
CA ASP A 350 4.95 0.55 0.00
C ASP A 350 4.96 2.06 -0.30
N ARG A 351 3.94 2.57 -0.99
CA ARG A 351 3.75 4.00 -1.21
C ARG A 351 3.40 4.73 0.08
N LEU A 352 2.49 4.17 0.87
CA LEU A 352 2.12 4.73 2.17
C LEU A 352 3.33 4.81 3.10
N VAL A 353 4.13 3.74 3.21
CA VAL A 353 5.38 3.72 3.97
C VAL A 353 6.33 4.83 3.51
N PHE A 354 6.59 4.94 2.20
CA PHE A 354 7.46 5.96 1.63
C PHE A 354 7.03 7.39 2.01
N CYS A 355 5.73 7.66 2.02
CA CYS A 355 5.20 8.97 2.41
C CYS A 355 5.27 9.18 3.92
N LEU A 356 4.94 8.17 4.73
CA LEU A 356 4.89 8.27 6.18
C LEU A 356 6.27 8.35 6.85
N GLU A 357 7.31 7.78 6.23
CA GLU A 357 8.70 7.93 6.71
C GLU A 357 9.17 9.39 6.81
N GLN A 358 8.49 10.30 6.10
CA GLN A 358 8.81 11.73 6.12
C GLN A 358 8.13 12.51 7.25
N LEU A 359 7.17 11.87 7.94
CA LEU A 359 6.46 12.49 9.06
C LEU A 359 7.17 12.17 10.39
N THR A 360 7.63 13.22 11.07
CA THR A 360 8.33 13.11 12.37
C THR A 360 7.46 12.50 13.48
N GLN A 361 6.13 12.60 13.35
CA GLN A 361 5.18 12.04 14.31
C GLN A 361 5.08 10.52 14.27
N ILE A 362 5.55 9.88 13.20
CA ILE A 362 5.50 8.42 13.04
C ILE A 362 6.83 7.85 13.50
N GLN A 363 6.88 7.49 14.78
CA GLN A 363 8.04 6.82 15.35
C GLN A 363 7.92 5.31 15.18
N VAL A 364 8.99 4.72 14.69
CA VAL A 364 9.16 3.27 14.67
C VAL A 364 10.16 2.91 15.76
N ASN A 365 9.66 2.40 16.86
CA ASN A 365 10.53 1.75 17.84
C ASN A 365 10.95 0.41 17.25
N GLU A 366 12.16 0.36 16.71
CA GLU A 366 12.78 -0.93 16.45
C GLU A 366 13.12 -1.53 17.81
N ASN A 367 12.45 -2.59 18.21
CA ASN A 367 12.78 -3.35 19.42
C ASN A 367 14.17 -3.97 19.25
N LYS A 368 15.20 -3.14 19.45
CA LYS A 368 16.59 -3.60 19.38
C LYS A 368 16.87 -4.52 20.55
N PRO A 369 17.63 -5.61 20.33
CA PRO A 369 17.87 -6.55 21.42
C PRO A 369 18.85 -5.98 22.44
N ILE A 370 18.70 -6.41 23.67
CA ILE A 370 19.75 -6.31 24.71
C ILE A 370 20.81 -7.32 24.38
N ILE A 371 22.08 -6.93 24.42
CA ILE A 371 23.18 -7.86 24.19
C ILE A 371 23.74 -8.38 25.52
N VAL A 372 23.86 -9.69 25.64
CA VAL A 372 24.59 -10.35 26.73
C VAL A 372 26.02 -10.62 26.26
N CYS A 373 26.98 -9.91 26.82
CA CYS A 373 28.39 -10.11 26.51
C CYS A 373 28.93 -11.37 27.17
N VAL A 374 29.78 -12.11 26.44
CA VAL A 374 30.47 -13.29 26.97
C VAL A 374 31.90 -12.90 27.34
N MET A 375 32.18 -12.85 28.64
CA MET A 375 33.52 -12.51 29.18
C MET A 375 34.39 -13.74 29.35
N ASP A 376 33.81 -14.89 29.71
CA ASP A 376 34.52 -16.15 29.92
C ASP A 376 33.58 -17.33 29.62
N GLU A 377 34.03 -18.25 28.76
CA GLU A 377 33.25 -19.45 28.35
C GLU A 377 32.85 -20.37 29.52
N LYS A 378 33.62 -20.37 30.62
CA LYS A 378 33.25 -21.17 31.80
C LYS A 378 31.90 -20.79 32.41
N TYR A 379 31.42 -19.56 32.15
CA TYR A 379 30.12 -19.07 32.65
C TYR A 379 29.00 -19.10 31.59
N LEU A 380 29.17 -19.82 30.48
CA LEU A 380 28.13 -19.89 29.42
C LEU A 380 26.76 -20.26 29.97
N LYS A 381 26.67 -21.19 30.91
CA LYS A 381 25.40 -21.56 31.56
C LYS A 381 24.72 -20.33 32.19
N ASN A 382 25.45 -19.52 32.92
CA ASN A 382 24.94 -18.32 33.59
C ASN A 382 24.46 -17.25 32.59
N TYR A 383 25.16 -17.05 31.49
CA TYR A 383 24.72 -16.12 30.43
C TYR A 383 23.40 -16.60 29.79
N TYR A 384 23.25 -17.93 29.55
CA TYR A 384 21.99 -18.47 29.04
C TYR A 384 20.84 -18.39 30.05
N GLU A 385 21.11 -18.47 31.36
CA GLU A 385 20.12 -18.21 32.39
C GLU A 385 19.64 -16.75 32.35
N ILE A 386 20.56 -15.78 32.20
CA ILE A 386 20.20 -14.36 32.03
C ILE A 386 19.35 -14.18 30.79
N LEU A 387 19.71 -14.76 29.66
CA LEU A 387 18.93 -14.71 28.42
C LEU A 387 17.52 -15.29 28.62
N LYS A 388 17.42 -16.41 29.34
CA LYS A 388 16.13 -17.02 29.65
C LYS A 388 15.26 -16.05 30.44
N ILE A 389 15.79 -15.44 31.51
CA ILE A 389 15.06 -14.45 32.32
C ILE A 389 14.56 -13.29 31.45
N LEU A 390 15.40 -12.74 30.59
CA LEU A 390 15.02 -11.63 29.69
C LEU A 390 13.89 -12.04 28.72
N ARG A 391 14.03 -13.19 28.06
CA ARG A 391 13.07 -13.69 27.07
C ARG A 391 11.75 -14.10 27.69
N ASP A 392 11.75 -14.72 28.85
CA ASP A 392 10.53 -15.07 29.62
C ASP A 392 9.75 -13.80 30.04
N ASN A 393 10.40 -12.65 30.14
CA ASN A 393 9.79 -11.35 30.38
C ASN A 393 9.56 -10.52 29.11
N ASN A 394 9.54 -11.16 27.93
CA ASN A 394 9.31 -10.54 26.62
C ASN A 394 10.32 -9.43 26.25
N ILE A 395 11.54 -9.51 26.78
CA ILE A 395 12.64 -8.59 26.45
C ILE A 395 13.50 -9.21 25.36
N ASN A 396 13.54 -8.56 24.21
CA ASN A 396 14.38 -8.98 23.08
C ASN A 396 15.85 -9.01 23.52
N SER A 397 16.50 -10.15 23.43
CA SER A 397 17.87 -10.31 23.90
C SER A 397 18.65 -11.33 23.06
N GLU A 398 19.93 -11.08 22.92
CA GLU A 398 20.86 -12.00 22.24
C GLU A 398 22.17 -12.12 23.02
N ILE A 399 22.84 -13.26 22.83
CA ILE A 399 24.19 -13.49 23.33
C ILE A 399 25.20 -13.18 22.23
N PHE A 400 26.34 -12.60 22.57
CA PHE A 400 27.41 -12.47 21.62
C PHE A 400 28.03 -13.85 21.30
N LEU A 401 28.02 -14.21 20.01
CA LEU A 401 28.32 -15.60 19.60
C LEU A 401 29.81 -15.93 19.43
N ASP A 402 30.72 -14.92 19.46
CA ASP A 402 32.17 -15.15 19.31
C ASP A 402 32.89 -14.84 20.64
N SER A 403 32.91 -15.82 21.54
CA SER A 403 33.54 -15.72 22.86
C SER A 403 35.04 -15.41 22.86
N LYS A 404 35.71 -15.63 21.72
CA LYS A 404 37.13 -15.28 21.55
C LYS A 404 37.40 -13.79 21.37
N LYS A 405 36.37 -12.99 21.16
CA LYS A 405 36.49 -11.53 21.02
C LYS A 405 36.44 -10.84 22.38
N ASN A 406 37.32 -9.88 22.59
CA ASN A 406 37.32 -9.07 23.79
C ASN A 406 36.06 -8.19 23.90
N LEU A 407 35.76 -7.67 25.07
CA LEU A 407 34.58 -6.84 25.37
C LEU A 407 34.45 -5.65 24.39
N GLY A 408 35.56 -4.98 24.04
CA GLY A 408 35.53 -3.82 23.12
C GLY A 408 34.93 -4.18 21.75
N LYS A 409 35.27 -5.35 21.20
CA LYS A 409 34.67 -5.84 19.92
C LYS A 409 33.23 -6.25 20.08
N GLN A 410 32.81 -6.82 21.20
CA GLN A 410 31.42 -7.13 21.50
C GLN A 410 30.58 -5.85 21.60
N LEU A 411 31.08 -4.81 22.28
CA LEU A 411 30.42 -3.51 22.36
C LEU A 411 30.39 -2.79 20.99
N THR A 412 31.43 -2.93 20.17
CA THR A 412 31.41 -2.42 18.78
C THR A 412 30.31 -3.06 17.96
N TYR A 413 30.10 -4.37 18.09
CA TYR A 413 28.98 -5.07 17.47
C TYR A 413 27.63 -4.56 18.00
N ALA A 414 27.49 -4.44 19.33
CA ALA A 414 26.28 -3.94 19.97
C ALA A 414 25.90 -2.53 19.48
N ASN A 415 26.90 -1.63 19.39
CA ASN A 415 26.70 -0.27 18.86
C ASN A 415 26.29 -0.28 17.38
N LYS A 416 26.93 -1.12 16.54
CA LYS A 416 26.53 -1.25 15.12
C LYS A 416 25.09 -1.78 14.97
N LYS A 417 24.67 -2.66 15.88
CA LYS A 417 23.31 -3.20 15.93
C LYS A 417 22.33 -2.26 16.63
N GLN A 418 22.81 -1.17 17.20
CA GLN A 418 22.02 -0.19 17.97
C GLN A 418 21.33 -0.81 19.19
N CYS A 419 22.00 -1.76 19.84
CA CYS A 419 21.51 -2.32 21.10
C CYS A 419 21.42 -1.20 22.16
N PRO A 420 20.29 -1.07 22.91
CA PRO A 420 20.18 -0.02 23.93
C PRO A 420 21.08 -0.28 25.13
N VAL A 421 21.25 -1.56 25.50
CA VAL A 421 21.94 -1.97 26.71
C VAL A 421 22.80 -3.21 26.45
N ALA A 422 23.98 -3.26 27.07
CA ALA A 422 24.81 -4.45 27.18
C ALA A 422 24.82 -4.97 28.62
N VAL A 423 24.56 -6.25 28.78
CA VAL A 423 24.74 -7.01 30.03
C VAL A 423 26.21 -7.49 30.05
N ILE A 424 26.93 -7.10 31.08
CA ILE A 424 28.35 -7.43 31.26
C ILE A 424 28.50 -8.11 32.60
N CYS A 425 28.85 -9.38 32.59
CA CYS A 425 29.10 -10.14 33.81
C CYS A 425 30.41 -10.92 33.64
N GLY A 426 31.34 -10.68 34.53
CA GLY A 426 32.55 -11.45 34.66
C GLY A 426 32.52 -12.35 35.90
N GLU A 427 33.69 -12.83 36.30
CA GLU A 427 33.84 -13.73 37.47
C GLU A 427 33.34 -13.08 38.77
N ASN A 428 33.60 -11.78 38.95
CA ASN A 428 33.20 -11.08 40.18
C ASN A 428 31.68 -10.96 40.28
N GLU A 429 31.02 -10.53 39.19
CA GLU A 429 29.56 -10.40 39.14
C GLU A 429 28.87 -11.74 39.42
N PHE A 430 29.41 -12.85 38.89
CA PHE A 430 28.83 -14.18 39.13
C PHE A 430 29.08 -14.68 40.55
N LYS A 431 30.22 -14.35 41.17
CA LYS A 431 30.49 -14.69 42.61
C LYS A 431 29.59 -13.92 43.56
N ASP A 432 29.38 -12.63 43.23
CA ASP A 432 28.62 -11.71 44.12
C ASP A 432 27.12 -11.70 43.80
N ASN A 433 26.68 -12.56 42.85
CA ASN A 433 25.30 -12.64 42.33
C ASN A 433 24.76 -11.27 41.87
N THR A 434 25.61 -10.49 41.19
CA THR A 434 25.27 -9.17 40.65
C THR A 434 25.30 -9.19 39.09
N ILE A 435 24.75 -8.13 38.49
CA ILE A 435 24.77 -7.89 37.05
C ILE A 435 25.19 -6.45 36.82
N THR A 436 26.07 -6.24 35.85
CA THR A 436 26.45 -4.92 35.35
C THR A 436 25.75 -4.65 34.04
N LEU A 437 24.97 -3.57 33.97
CA LEU A 437 24.40 -3.04 32.70
C LEU A 437 25.22 -1.86 32.24
N LYS A 438 25.42 -1.79 30.93
CA LYS A 438 25.98 -0.63 30.26
C LYS A 438 24.96 -0.04 29.29
N ASN A 439 24.56 1.23 29.54
CA ASN A 439 23.77 2.00 28.59
C ASN A 439 24.63 2.34 27.36
N LEU A 440 24.17 1.92 26.17
CA LEU A 440 24.88 2.16 24.90
C LEU A 440 24.33 3.38 24.15
N LEU A 441 23.19 3.94 24.56
CA LEU A 441 22.55 5.12 23.96
C LEU A 441 22.90 6.42 24.71
N GLY A 442 23.61 6.34 25.84
CA GLY A 442 24.02 7.50 26.63
C GLY A 442 25.12 8.34 25.99
N VAL A 443 25.30 9.54 26.52
CA VAL A 443 26.33 10.48 26.03
C VAL A 443 27.73 9.90 26.26
N LYS A 444 28.60 10.02 25.28
CA LYS A 444 29.96 9.51 25.32
C LYS A 444 30.73 10.27 26.40
N GLY A 445 31.20 9.59 27.45
CA GLY A 445 32.00 10.17 28.54
C GLY A 445 31.30 10.19 29.93
N GLU A 446 29.98 9.91 30.01
CA GLU A 446 29.31 9.72 31.29
C GLU A 446 29.47 8.29 31.81
N ASN A 447 29.36 8.10 33.13
CA ASN A 447 29.40 6.76 33.73
C ASN A 447 28.11 6.04 33.44
N ASN A 448 28.04 5.36 32.27
CA ASN A 448 26.85 4.69 31.73
C ASN A 448 26.74 3.25 32.20
N GLN A 449 27.38 2.87 33.33
CA GLN A 449 27.36 1.52 33.89
C GLN A 449 26.72 1.54 35.28
N VAL A 450 25.89 0.54 35.55
CA VAL A 450 25.28 0.31 36.86
C VAL A 450 25.38 -1.18 37.18
N THR A 451 25.77 -1.49 38.45
CA THR A 451 25.85 -2.86 38.97
C THR A 451 24.81 -2.99 40.11
N PHE A 452 24.05 -4.09 40.09
CA PHE A 452 22.97 -4.36 41.06
C PHE A 452 22.75 -5.87 41.22
N PRO A 453 22.00 -6.32 42.27
CA PRO A 453 21.68 -7.71 42.45
C PRO A 453 20.90 -8.32 41.29
N LYS A 454 21.22 -9.55 40.88
CA LYS A 454 20.62 -10.27 39.74
C LYS A 454 19.10 -10.29 39.76
N GLU A 455 18.48 -10.32 40.95
CA GLU A 455 17.04 -10.30 41.15
C GLU A 455 16.37 -9.04 40.58
N ASN A 456 17.07 -7.91 40.52
CA ASN A 456 16.56 -6.63 40.01
C ASN A 456 16.75 -6.45 38.49
N LEU A 457 17.20 -7.48 37.76
CA LEU A 457 17.57 -7.38 36.34
C LEU A 457 16.45 -6.80 35.48
N ILE A 458 15.23 -7.26 35.64
CA ILE A 458 14.08 -6.84 34.84
C ILE A 458 13.70 -5.39 35.10
N ASP A 459 13.67 -4.98 36.39
CA ASP A 459 13.30 -3.61 36.76
C ASP A 459 14.35 -2.59 36.31
N GLU A 460 15.63 -2.95 36.42
CA GLU A 460 16.73 -2.10 35.93
C GLU A 460 16.75 -1.96 34.42
N ILE A 461 16.51 -3.04 33.68
CA ILE A 461 16.45 -2.99 32.21
C ILE A 461 15.26 -2.16 31.71
N LYS A 462 14.08 -2.25 32.31
CA LYS A 462 12.90 -1.46 31.95
C LYS A 462 13.13 0.05 31.99
N LYS A 463 14.14 0.52 32.68
CA LYS A 463 14.51 1.95 32.69
C LYS A 463 15.17 2.43 31.38
N PHE A 464 15.60 1.50 30.52
CA PHE A 464 16.35 1.78 29.29
C PHE A 464 15.60 1.41 27.99
N ILE A 465 14.43 0.75 28.06
CA ILE A 465 13.68 0.24 26.89
C ILE A 465 12.25 0.79 26.84
#